data_d1a39b55c4471758ed9ce552359b8428
#
_entry.id   d1a39b55c4471758ed9ce552359b8428
#
_cell.length_a   1.000
_cell.length_b   1.000
_cell.length_c   1.000
_cell.angle_alpha   90.00
_cell.angle_beta   90.00
_cell.angle_gamma   90.00
#
_symmetry.space_group_name_H-M   'P 1'
#
loop_
_entity.id
_entity.type
_entity.pdbx_description
1 polymer ?
#
loop_
_entity_poly.entity_id
_entity_poly.type
_entity_poly.pdbx_seq_one_letter_code
_entity_poly.pdbx_strand_id
1 'polypeptide(L)'
;MRYVSTRGGGEPQRFSDILLEGLALDGGLYVPEEYPQVSSGELSAMRSMAYPELTFALLSKFMDDIPAGDLRRMVNGTYTKEVFGTDEIVPVKKLEQGLYLLGLSEGPTLAFKDIALQLLGRLFEHTLAQRNEPLNILGATSGDTGSAAEYALRGRKGIRVFMLSPIGRMSEFQRRQMYTLSDPNIFNIAIRGTFDDCQDIVKALNEDAAFKKRYKLGAVNSINWARIAAQIVYYFWACVRVARENGEPDFAVPTGNFGNILADTSQREWAFRSGA
;
A
#
# COMPACT_ATOMS: atom_id res chain seq x y z
N MET A 1 3.47 16.56 9.21
CA MET A 1 2.26 16.24 8.43
C MET A 1 1.13 15.84 9.35
N ARG A 2 -0.08 16.32 9.11
CA ARG A 2 -1.30 15.93 9.82
C ARG A 2 -2.28 15.29 8.85
N TYR A 3 -3.09 14.37 9.36
CA TYR A 3 -4.05 13.59 8.59
C TYR A 3 -5.44 13.74 9.20
N VAL A 4 -6.41 14.00 8.35
CA VAL A 4 -7.82 14.22 8.73
C VAL A 4 -8.72 13.16 8.09
N SER A 5 -9.85 12.87 8.72
CA SER A 5 -10.86 11.99 8.13
C SER A 5 -11.59 12.68 6.97
N THR A 6 -11.81 11.97 5.88
CA THR A 6 -12.66 12.44 4.76
C THR A 6 -14.12 12.67 5.14
N ARG A 7 -14.56 12.21 6.33
CA ARG A 7 -15.89 12.47 6.89
C ARG A 7 -15.90 13.60 7.93
N GLY A 8 -14.72 14.17 8.21
CA GLY A 8 -14.57 15.33 9.09
C GLY A 8 -14.64 15.03 10.59
N GLY A 9 -14.68 13.76 10.98
CA GLY A 9 -14.69 13.37 12.40
C GLY A 9 -13.30 13.21 12.97
N GLY A 10 -13.16 13.43 14.28
CA GLY A 10 -11.91 13.23 15.03
C GLY A 10 -10.90 14.36 14.91
N GLU A 11 -9.86 14.28 15.73
CA GLU A 11 -8.74 15.20 15.70
C GLU A 11 -7.71 14.78 14.66
N PRO A 12 -6.96 15.74 14.07
CA PRO A 12 -5.89 15.40 13.11
C PRO A 12 -4.82 14.50 13.74
N GLN A 13 -4.49 13.41 13.06
CA GLN A 13 -3.56 12.37 13.50
C GLN A 13 -2.19 12.48 12.83
N ARG A 14 -1.19 11.76 13.36
CA ARG A 14 0.11 11.59 12.71
C ARG A 14 0.13 10.34 11.83
N PHE A 15 1.11 10.25 10.94
CA PHE A 15 1.21 9.13 10.01
C PHE A 15 1.30 7.77 10.73
N SER A 16 2.15 7.65 11.76
CA SER A 16 2.33 6.41 12.51
C SER A 16 1.08 5.94 13.27
N ASP A 17 0.15 6.86 13.57
CA ASP A 17 -1.13 6.52 14.20
C ASP A 17 -2.11 5.97 13.16
N ILE A 18 -2.33 6.70 12.08
CA ILE A 18 -3.24 6.29 11.01
C ILE A 18 -2.78 5.02 10.27
N LEU A 19 -1.48 4.77 10.27
CA LEU A 19 -0.91 3.56 9.65
C LEU A 19 -1.52 2.29 10.26
N LEU A 20 -1.61 2.22 11.60
CA LEU A 20 -2.12 1.05 12.31
C LEU A 20 -3.66 1.03 12.38
N GLU A 21 -4.29 2.20 12.45
CA GLU A 21 -5.75 2.31 12.48
C GLU A 21 -6.39 1.96 11.14
N GLY A 22 -5.79 2.40 10.03
CA GLY A 22 -6.30 2.23 8.68
C GLY A 22 -7.41 3.21 8.33
N LEU A 23 -8.61 3.04 8.89
CA LEU A 23 -9.75 3.96 8.78
C LEU A 23 -9.93 4.78 10.06
N ALA A 24 -10.44 5.99 9.90
CA ALA A 24 -10.87 6.82 11.02
C ALA A 24 -12.07 6.20 11.75
N LEU A 25 -12.29 6.60 13.01
CA LEU A 25 -13.38 6.08 13.85
C LEU A 25 -14.78 6.33 13.26
N ASP A 26 -14.92 7.38 12.45
CA ASP A 26 -16.15 7.71 11.71
C ASP A 26 -16.31 6.91 10.40
N GLY A 27 -15.36 6.00 10.11
CA GLY A 27 -15.32 5.19 8.90
C GLY A 27 -14.80 5.94 7.66
N GLY A 28 -14.27 7.17 7.82
CA GLY A 28 -13.60 7.92 6.76
C GLY A 28 -12.20 7.43 6.47
N LEU A 29 -11.69 7.72 5.28
CA LEU A 29 -10.30 7.55 4.95
C LEU A 29 -9.49 8.70 5.57
N TYR A 30 -8.32 8.38 6.14
CA TYR A 30 -7.36 9.42 6.49
C TYR A 30 -6.65 9.91 5.23
N VAL A 31 -6.65 11.23 5.04
CA VAL A 31 -5.92 11.93 3.98
C VAL A 31 -5.06 13.04 4.59
N PRO A 32 -3.96 13.46 3.96
CA PRO A 32 -3.20 14.61 4.47
C PRO A 32 -4.08 15.85 4.47
N GLU A 33 -3.96 16.66 5.52
CA GLU A 33 -4.65 17.95 5.64
C GLU A 33 -4.27 18.89 4.51
N GLU A 34 -3.01 18.84 4.11
CA GLU A 34 -2.46 19.56 2.96
C GLU A 34 -1.50 18.67 2.17
N TYR A 35 -1.56 18.73 0.84
CA TYR A 35 -0.58 18.04 0.01
C TYR A 35 0.73 18.83 -0.03
N PRO A 36 1.88 18.17 0.25
CA PRO A 36 3.19 18.85 0.19
C PRO A 36 3.49 19.27 -1.25
N GLN A 37 4.06 20.44 -1.44
CA GLN A 37 4.42 20.90 -2.78
C GLN A 37 5.72 20.25 -3.28
N VAL A 38 5.80 20.02 -4.60
CA VAL A 38 7.01 19.59 -5.30
C VAL A 38 7.42 20.69 -6.27
N SER A 39 8.58 21.29 -6.04
CA SER A 39 9.12 22.31 -6.91
C SER A 39 9.57 21.76 -8.27
N SER A 40 9.65 22.62 -9.28
CA SER A 40 10.18 22.26 -10.60
C SER A 40 11.63 21.72 -10.54
N GLY A 41 12.43 22.25 -9.60
CA GLY A 41 13.79 21.76 -9.34
C GLY A 41 13.78 20.32 -8.79
N GLU A 42 12.91 20.01 -7.84
CA GLU A 42 12.73 18.66 -7.31
C GLU A 42 12.24 17.69 -8.40
N LEU A 43 11.24 18.07 -9.20
CA LEU A 43 10.76 17.27 -10.32
C LEU A 43 11.88 16.99 -11.34
N SER A 44 12.72 17.97 -11.61
CA SER A 44 13.87 17.79 -12.50
C SER A 44 14.88 16.80 -11.93
N ALA A 45 15.19 16.89 -10.64
CA ALA A 45 16.09 15.96 -9.96
C ALA A 45 15.52 14.53 -9.94
N MET A 46 14.21 14.38 -9.74
CA MET A 46 13.53 13.08 -9.70
C MET A 46 13.66 12.27 -11.01
N ARG A 47 13.90 12.94 -12.14
CA ARG A 47 14.08 12.29 -13.44
C ARG A 47 15.28 11.35 -13.52
N SER A 48 16.32 11.58 -12.71
CA SER A 48 17.54 10.76 -12.67
C SER A 48 17.57 9.75 -11.51
N MET A 49 16.61 9.83 -10.59
CA MET A 49 16.57 8.95 -9.42
C MET A 49 16.20 7.51 -9.81
N ALA A 50 16.75 6.54 -9.10
CA ALA A 50 16.23 5.17 -9.07
C ALA A 50 14.90 5.11 -8.33
N TYR A 51 14.12 4.04 -8.55
CA TYR A 51 12.78 3.92 -7.93
C TYR A 51 12.80 4.03 -6.39
N PRO A 52 13.75 3.39 -5.65
CA PRO A 52 13.83 3.56 -4.20
C PRO A 52 14.16 5.00 -3.77
N GLU A 53 15.02 5.70 -4.51
CA GLU A 53 15.40 7.08 -4.21
C GLU A 53 14.21 8.02 -4.39
N LEU A 54 13.48 7.88 -5.50
CA LEU A 54 12.24 8.60 -5.76
C LEU A 54 11.21 8.32 -4.66
N THR A 55 11.03 7.04 -4.30
CA THR A 55 10.11 6.63 -3.25
C THR A 55 10.44 7.31 -1.92
N PHE A 56 11.71 7.31 -1.52
CA PHE A 56 12.13 7.98 -0.30
C PHE A 56 11.89 9.50 -0.36
N ALA A 57 12.24 10.14 -1.48
CA ALA A 57 12.06 11.58 -1.65
C ALA A 57 10.59 12.01 -1.53
N LEU A 58 9.69 11.22 -2.09
CA LEU A 58 8.26 11.47 -2.03
C LEU A 58 7.67 11.14 -0.65
N LEU A 59 7.91 9.93 -0.14
CA LEU A 59 7.29 9.46 1.10
C LEU A 59 7.81 10.19 2.35
N SER A 60 9.04 10.71 2.35
CA SER A 60 9.55 11.53 3.45
C SER A 60 8.74 12.82 3.68
N LYS A 61 8.04 13.31 2.66
CA LYS A 61 7.15 14.47 2.78
C LYS A 61 5.83 14.13 3.49
N PHE A 62 5.40 12.87 3.43
CA PHE A 62 4.17 12.38 4.08
C PHE A 62 4.45 11.75 5.46
N MET A 63 5.56 11.10 5.62
CA MET A 63 5.90 10.29 6.80
C MET A 63 6.94 10.99 7.67
N ASP A 64 6.68 12.24 8.05
CA ASP A 64 7.61 13.13 8.77
C ASP A 64 7.84 12.75 10.24
N ASP A 65 7.02 11.86 10.78
CA ASP A 65 7.17 11.31 12.12
C ASP A 65 7.97 10.00 12.17
N ILE A 66 8.39 9.48 11.02
CA ILE A 66 9.34 8.38 10.92
C ILE A 66 10.75 8.96 10.70
N PRO A 67 11.76 8.59 11.51
CA PRO A 67 13.12 9.05 11.29
C PRO A 67 13.61 8.76 9.87
N ALA A 68 14.16 9.76 9.19
CA ALA A 68 14.54 9.67 7.78
C ALA A 68 15.47 8.48 7.46
N GLY A 69 16.39 8.15 8.38
CA GLY A 69 17.28 6.98 8.26
C GLY A 69 16.53 5.66 8.28
N ASP A 70 15.47 5.57 9.09
CA ASP A 70 14.64 4.37 9.20
C ASP A 70 13.75 4.21 7.96
N LEU A 71 13.11 5.29 7.52
CA LEU A 71 12.31 5.29 6.30
C LEU A 71 13.16 4.90 5.08
N ARG A 72 14.35 5.49 4.93
CA ARG A 72 15.29 5.16 3.84
C ARG A 72 15.68 3.68 3.88
N ARG A 73 15.96 3.13 5.06
CA ARG A 73 16.31 1.73 5.24
C ARG A 73 15.16 0.79 4.86
N MET A 74 13.93 1.14 5.25
CA MET A 74 12.72 0.39 4.89
C MET A 74 12.46 0.43 3.38
N VAL A 75 12.54 1.59 2.76
CA VAL A 75 12.35 1.77 1.30
C VAL A 75 13.40 0.97 0.52
N ASN A 76 14.68 1.14 0.85
CA ASN A 76 15.76 0.44 0.15
C ASN A 76 15.70 -1.08 0.35
N GLY A 77 15.25 -1.55 1.52
CA GLY A 77 15.07 -2.98 1.75
C GLY A 77 13.79 -3.55 1.12
N THR A 78 12.85 -2.71 0.72
CA THR A 78 11.60 -3.13 0.04
C THR A 78 11.80 -3.25 -1.46
N TYR A 79 12.27 -2.18 -2.09
CA TYR A 79 12.31 -2.08 -3.55
C TYR A 79 13.67 -2.53 -4.06
N THR A 80 13.87 -3.84 -4.09
CA THR A 80 15.09 -4.49 -4.53
C THR A 80 14.81 -5.50 -5.63
N LYS A 81 15.82 -5.82 -6.41
CA LYS A 81 15.75 -6.85 -7.45
C LYS A 81 15.36 -8.23 -6.91
N GLU A 82 15.79 -8.55 -5.69
CA GLU A 82 15.48 -9.84 -5.06
C GLU A 82 13.99 -9.97 -4.76
N VAL A 83 13.31 -8.85 -4.44
CA VAL A 83 11.87 -8.82 -4.15
C VAL A 83 11.05 -8.71 -5.43
N PHE A 84 11.48 -7.89 -6.39
CA PHE A 84 10.70 -7.54 -7.59
C PHE A 84 11.21 -8.19 -8.89
N GLY A 85 12.24 -8.98 -8.84
CA GLY A 85 12.77 -9.68 -10.03
C GLY A 85 13.47 -8.79 -11.07
N THR A 86 13.40 -7.47 -10.93
CA THR A 86 13.97 -6.47 -11.82
C THR A 86 14.60 -5.31 -11.06
N ASP A 87 15.65 -4.71 -11.63
CA ASP A 87 16.29 -3.51 -11.06
C ASP A 87 15.42 -2.25 -11.23
N GLU A 88 14.53 -2.23 -12.21
CA GLU A 88 13.63 -1.09 -12.44
C GLU A 88 12.48 -1.01 -11.43
N ILE A 89 12.12 -2.13 -10.78
CA ILE A 89 11.00 -2.29 -9.86
C ILE A 89 9.65 -2.07 -10.54
N VAL A 90 9.49 -0.96 -11.25
CA VAL A 90 8.32 -0.54 -12.02
C VAL A 90 8.78 -0.19 -13.43
N PRO A 91 8.92 -1.17 -14.33
CA PRO A 91 9.36 -0.91 -15.70
C PRO A 91 8.34 -0.09 -16.49
N VAL A 92 8.84 0.86 -17.28
CA VAL A 92 8.05 1.66 -18.21
C VAL A 92 8.39 1.27 -19.63
N LYS A 93 7.53 0.48 -20.27
CA LYS A 93 7.74 -0.04 -21.61
C LYS A 93 7.02 0.82 -22.65
N LYS A 94 7.75 1.43 -23.59
CA LYS A 94 7.16 2.07 -24.76
C LYS A 94 6.61 0.99 -25.70
N LEU A 95 5.32 1.06 -26.03
CA LEU A 95 4.66 0.17 -26.98
C LEU A 95 4.67 0.77 -28.39
N GLU A 96 4.24 2.04 -28.48
CA GLU A 96 4.26 2.83 -29.71
C GLU A 96 4.39 4.32 -29.38
N GLN A 97 4.33 5.19 -30.38
CA GLN A 97 4.43 6.62 -30.13
C GLN A 97 3.23 7.10 -29.29
N GLY A 98 3.52 7.69 -28.15
CA GLY A 98 2.52 8.20 -27.20
C GLY A 98 1.84 7.12 -26.33
N LEU A 99 2.16 5.82 -26.50
CA LEU A 99 1.59 4.75 -25.71
C LEU A 99 2.68 3.98 -24.92
N TYR A 100 2.49 3.91 -23.62
CA TYR A 100 3.40 3.24 -22.70
C TYR A 100 2.67 2.24 -21.80
N LEU A 101 3.34 1.18 -21.43
CA LEU A 101 2.88 0.23 -20.43
C LEU A 101 3.72 0.39 -19.16
N LEU A 102 3.01 0.70 -18.04
CA LEU A 102 3.60 0.73 -16.71
C LEU A 102 3.47 -0.66 -16.08
N GLY A 103 4.60 -1.35 -15.88
CA GLY A 103 4.64 -2.68 -15.28
C GLY A 103 4.51 -2.60 -13.76
N LEU A 104 3.43 -3.15 -13.21
CA LEU A 104 3.16 -3.18 -11.77
C LEU A 104 3.08 -4.59 -11.21
N SER A 105 3.39 -5.60 -12.03
CA SER A 105 3.25 -7.03 -11.70
C SER A 105 4.58 -7.75 -11.48
N GLU A 106 5.63 -7.03 -11.16
CA GLU A 106 6.99 -7.57 -10.96
C GLU A 106 7.22 -8.09 -9.54
N GLY A 107 6.28 -7.87 -8.63
CA GLY A 107 6.39 -8.27 -7.22
C GLY A 107 6.14 -9.77 -6.99
N PRO A 108 6.32 -10.24 -5.73
CA PRO A 108 6.34 -11.67 -5.40
C PRO A 108 5.01 -12.41 -5.66
N THR A 109 3.89 -11.70 -5.74
CA THR A 109 2.58 -12.32 -6.06
C THR A 109 2.06 -11.95 -7.46
N LEU A 110 2.86 -11.23 -8.25
CA LEU A 110 2.55 -10.77 -9.60
C LEU A 110 1.30 -9.87 -9.65
N ALA A 111 1.02 -9.16 -8.57
CA ALA A 111 -0.08 -8.22 -8.44
C ALA A 111 0.44 -6.82 -8.12
N PHE A 112 -0.17 -5.76 -8.67
CA PHE A 112 0.22 -4.38 -8.39
C PHE A 112 0.19 -4.04 -6.89
N LYS A 113 -0.56 -4.81 -6.12
CA LYS A 113 -0.68 -4.68 -4.66
C LYS A 113 0.65 -4.90 -3.93
N ASP A 114 1.55 -5.69 -4.51
CA ASP A 114 2.87 -5.94 -3.95
C ASP A 114 3.65 -4.65 -3.72
N ILE A 115 3.58 -3.69 -4.65
CA ILE A 115 4.32 -2.44 -4.56
C ILE A 115 4.02 -1.71 -3.26
N ALA A 116 2.76 -1.61 -2.89
CA ALA A 116 2.36 -0.93 -1.66
C ALA A 116 2.50 -1.83 -0.43
N LEU A 117 2.12 -3.11 -0.53
CA LEU A 117 2.05 -4.00 0.63
C LEU A 117 3.43 -4.42 1.14
N GLN A 118 4.42 -4.61 0.27
CA GLN A 118 5.78 -4.92 0.70
C GLN A 118 6.37 -3.81 1.59
N LEU A 119 6.12 -2.55 1.26
CA LEU A 119 6.52 -1.43 2.10
C LEU A 119 5.68 -1.35 3.38
N LEU A 120 4.36 -1.54 3.27
CA LEU A 120 3.44 -1.52 4.41
C LEU A 120 3.85 -2.52 5.50
N GLY A 121 4.27 -3.71 5.12
CA GLY A 121 4.75 -4.73 6.06
C GLY A 121 5.95 -4.25 6.88
N ARG A 122 6.88 -3.52 6.28
CA ARG A 122 8.04 -2.94 6.99
C ARG A 122 7.64 -1.76 7.87
N LEU A 123 6.74 -0.92 7.40
CA LEU A 123 6.20 0.19 8.19
C LEU A 123 5.47 -0.31 9.42
N PHE A 124 4.64 -1.34 9.29
CA PHE A 124 3.97 -1.98 10.44
C PHE A 124 4.98 -2.55 11.43
N GLU A 125 5.93 -3.35 10.97
CA GLU A 125 6.95 -3.94 11.86
C GLU A 125 7.74 -2.88 12.62
N HIS A 126 8.15 -1.80 11.94
CA HIS A 126 8.84 -0.67 12.56
C HIS A 126 7.97 0.02 13.63
N THR A 127 6.75 0.39 13.28
CA THR A 127 5.84 1.13 14.19
C THR A 127 5.45 0.29 15.40
N LEU A 128 5.18 -1.01 15.20
CA LEU A 128 4.87 -1.93 16.29
C LEU A 128 6.05 -2.15 17.22
N ALA A 129 7.27 -2.22 16.68
CA ALA A 129 8.48 -2.31 17.49
C ALA A 129 8.70 -1.06 18.36
N GLN A 130 8.42 0.13 17.83
CA GLN A 130 8.49 1.38 18.60
C GLN A 130 7.44 1.42 19.72
N ARG A 131 6.25 0.86 19.49
CA ARG A 131 5.17 0.82 20.49
C ARG A 131 5.25 -0.37 21.43
N ASN A 132 6.12 -1.32 21.14
CA ASN A 132 6.19 -2.63 21.84
C ASN A 132 4.81 -3.32 21.88
N GLU A 133 4.09 -3.32 20.76
CA GLU A 133 2.75 -3.88 20.66
C GLU A 133 2.70 -4.96 19.56
N PRO A 134 1.92 -6.04 19.75
CA PRO A 134 1.60 -6.99 18.70
C PRO A 134 0.40 -6.51 17.89
N LEU A 135 0.27 -7.05 16.66
CA LEU A 135 -0.86 -6.82 15.80
C LEU A 135 -1.34 -8.15 15.18
N ASN A 136 -2.63 -8.40 15.24
CA ASN A 136 -3.27 -9.50 14.53
C ASN A 136 -4.04 -8.93 13.33
N ILE A 137 -3.57 -9.22 12.14
CA ILE A 137 -4.26 -8.84 10.92
C ILE A 137 -5.34 -9.88 10.63
N LEU A 138 -6.57 -9.42 10.55
CA LEU A 138 -7.71 -10.23 10.13
C LEU A 138 -8.24 -9.71 8.80
N GLY A 139 -8.34 -10.60 7.81
CA GLY A 139 -8.79 -10.24 6.48
C GLY A 139 -9.61 -11.32 5.80
N ALA A 140 -10.40 -10.91 4.82
CA ALA A 140 -11.07 -11.79 3.88
C ALA A 140 -10.51 -11.54 2.48
N THR A 141 -10.34 -12.60 1.71
CA THR A 141 -9.80 -12.50 0.36
C THR A 141 -10.47 -13.47 -0.60
N SER A 142 -10.54 -13.06 -1.86
CA SER A 142 -10.84 -13.94 -2.99
C SER A 142 -9.61 -14.22 -3.86
N GLY A 143 -8.42 -13.74 -3.44
CA GLY A 143 -7.17 -13.98 -4.16
C GLY A 143 -6.09 -12.93 -3.92
N ASP A 144 -5.92 -11.98 -4.83
CA ASP A 144 -4.77 -11.04 -4.92
C ASP A 144 -4.41 -10.29 -3.64
N THR A 145 -5.42 -9.79 -2.92
CA THR A 145 -5.15 -8.99 -1.72
C THR A 145 -4.60 -9.86 -0.60
N GLY A 146 -5.15 -11.07 -0.45
CA GLY A 146 -4.68 -12.01 0.56
C GLY A 146 -3.27 -12.47 0.30
N SER A 147 -2.97 -12.94 -0.92
CA SER A 147 -1.63 -13.39 -1.28
C SER A 147 -0.59 -12.25 -1.11
N ALA A 148 -0.87 -11.07 -1.62
CA ALA A 148 0.05 -9.93 -1.48
C ALA A 148 0.26 -9.50 -0.01
N ALA A 149 -0.80 -9.55 0.82
CA ALA A 149 -0.70 -9.25 2.25
C ALA A 149 0.13 -10.28 3.00
N GLU A 150 -0.10 -11.57 2.74
CA GLU A 150 0.66 -12.64 3.38
C GLU A 150 2.14 -12.59 3.01
N TYR A 151 2.48 -12.39 1.73
CA TYR A 151 3.87 -12.23 1.28
C TYR A 151 4.55 -10.99 1.88
N ALA A 152 3.82 -9.92 2.10
CA ALA A 152 4.35 -8.71 2.73
C ALA A 152 4.60 -8.86 4.24
N LEU A 153 3.77 -9.69 4.91
CA LEU A 153 3.73 -9.79 6.37
C LEU A 153 4.36 -11.08 6.91
N ARG A 154 4.66 -12.06 6.04
CA ARG A 154 5.30 -13.31 6.44
C ARG A 154 6.63 -13.05 7.14
N GLY A 155 6.87 -13.75 8.23
CA GLY A 155 8.10 -13.63 9.02
C GLY A 155 8.29 -12.30 9.76
N ARG A 156 7.33 -11.34 9.69
CA ARG A 156 7.43 -10.06 10.40
C ARG A 156 7.19 -10.24 11.90
N LYS A 157 8.07 -9.63 12.69
CA LYS A 157 7.98 -9.68 14.15
C LYS A 157 6.77 -8.90 14.67
N GLY A 158 6.09 -9.47 15.67
CA GLY A 158 4.94 -8.83 16.29
C GLY A 158 3.64 -8.88 15.46
N ILE A 159 3.66 -9.47 14.27
CA ILE A 159 2.50 -9.53 13.37
C ILE A 159 2.07 -10.99 13.18
N ARG A 160 0.76 -11.24 13.28
CA ARG A 160 0.11 -12.48 12.85
C ARG A 160 -0.97 -12.16 11.83
N VAL A 161 -1.11 -13.00 10.83
CA VAL A 161 -2.06 -12.82 9.73
C VAL A 161 -3.05 -13.97 9.73
N PHE A 162 -4.32 -13.65 9.84
CA PHE A 162 -5.44 -14.58 9.72
C PHE A 162 -6.24 -14.19 8.48
N MET A 163 -6.16 -15.04 7.44
CA MET A 163 -6.80 -14.75 6.16
C MET A 163 -7.92 -15.75 5.90
N LEU A 164 -9.15 -15.25 5.81
CA LEU A 164 -10.33 -16.03 5.49
C LEU A 164 -10.53 -16.05 3.98
N SER A 165 -10.82 -17.25 3.44
CA SER A 165 -11.12 -17.40 2.01
C SER A 165 -12.17 -18.47 1.75
N PRO A 166 -13.00 -18.33 0.71
CA PRO A 166 -14.06 -19.27 0.39
C PRO A 166 -13.49 -20.55 -0.24
N ILE A 167 -13.90 -21.73 0.25
CA ILE A 167 -13.45 -23.03 -0.25
C ILE A 167 -13.81 -23.17 -1.74
N GLY A 168 -12.80 -23.49 -2.55
CA GLY A 168 -13.00 -23.81 -3.98
C GLY A 168 -13.39 -22.64 -4.87
N ARG A 169 -13.33 -21.40 -4.37
CA ARG A 169 -13.72 -20.19 -5.12
C ARG A 169 -12.58 -19.25 -5.48
N MET A 170 -11.36 -19.61 -5.14
CA MET A 170 -10.14 -18.92 -5.57
C MET A 170 -9.55 -19.62 -6.78
N SER A 171 -8.82 -18.87 -7.63
CA SER A 171 -8.02 -19.50 -8.68
C SER A 171 -6.96 -20.43 -8.06
N GLU A 172 -6.61 -21.50 -8.75
CA GLU A 172 -5.61 -22.45 -8.25
C GLU A 172 -4.25 -21.78 -8.02
N PHE A 173 -3.90 -20.82 -8.87
CA PHE A 173 -2.67 -20.06 -8.75
C PHE A 173 -2.62 -19.26 -7.43
N GLN A 174 -3.64 -18.47 -7.14
CA GLN A 174 -3.72 -17.67 -5.92
C GLN A 174 -3.82 -18.55 -4.68
N ARG A 175 -4.59 -19.65 -4.76
CA ARG A 175 -4.68 -20.63 -3.68
C ARG A 175 -3.30 -21.22 -3.36
N ARG A 176 -2.51 -21.58 -4.37
CA ARG A 176 -1.16 -22.10 -4.17
C ARG A 176 -0.25 -21.05 -3.56
N GLN A 177 -0.29 -19.80 -4.02
CA GLN A 177 0.51 -18.73 -3.42
C GLN A 177 0.29 -18.62 -1.90
N MET A 178 -0.95 -18.68 -1.44
CA MET A 178 -1.28 -18.52 -0.02
C MET A 178 -1.05 -19.82 0.79
N TYR A 179 -1.62 -20.93 0.36
CA TYR A 179 -1.69 -22.14 1.16
C TYR A 179 -0.39 -22.96 1.18
N THR A 180 0.61 -22.59 0.41
CA THR A 180 1.96 -23.18 0.48
C THR A 180 2.90 -22.43 1.41
N LEU A 181 2.46 -21.27 1.97
CA LEU A 181 3.24 -20.57 2.97
C LEU A 181 3.30 -21.38 4.27
N SER A 182 4.51 -21.57 4.79
CA SER A 182 4.76 -22.31 6.04
C SER A 182 5.26 -21.40 7.17
N ASP A 183 5.16 -20.10 6.98
CA ASP A 183 5.61 -19.11 7.97
C ASP A 183 4.73 -19.18 9.23
N PRO A 184 5.31 -19.22 10.43
CA PRO A 184 4.58 -19.49 11.68
C PRO A 184 3.61 -18.38 12.09
N ASN A 185 3.62 -17.25 11.39
CA ASN A 185 2.75 -16.12 11.64
C ASN A 185 1.63 -15.96 10.59
N ILE A 186 1.52 -16.89 9.62
CA ILE A 186 0.50 -16.86 8.57
C ILE A 186 -0.50 -18.00 8.81
N PHE A 187 -1.78 -17.65 8.87
CA PHE A 187 -2.88 -18.58 9.12
C PHE A 187 -3.97 -18.43 8.06
N ASN A 188 -4.07 -19.41 7.17
CA ASN A 188 -5.11 -19.48 6.15
C ASN A 188 -6.31 -20.26 6.68
N ILE A 189 -7.50 -19.64 6.65
CA ILE A 189 -8.75 -20.20 7.16
C ILE A 189 -9.74 -20.35 6.01
N ALA A 190 -10.02 -21.58 5.65
CA ALA A 190 -10.97 -21.89 4.58
C ALA A 190 -12.40 -21.95 5.11
N ILE A 191 -13.29 -21.13 4.56
CA ILE A 191 -14.71 -21.02 4.95
C ILE A 191 -15.59 -21.73 3.93
N ARG A 192 -16.55 -22.52 4.41
CA ARG A 192 -17.61 -23.08 3.57
C ARG A 192 -18.67 -22.02 3.31
N GLY A 193 -18.52 -21.28 2.22
CA GLY A 193 -19.39 -20.17 1.88
C GLY A 193 -18.87 -19.39 0.69
N THR A 194 -19.29 -18.14 0.59
CA THR A 194 -18.89 -17.17 -0.42
C THR A 194 -17.81 -16.24 0.11
N PHE A 195 -17.31 -15.35 -0.74
CA PHE A 195 -16.42 -14.27 -0.30
C PHE A 195 -17.15 -13.29 0.64
N ASP A 196 -18.43 -13.04 0.39
CA ASP A 196 -19.24 -12.16 1.24
C ASP A 196 -19.40 -12.74 2.66
N ASP A 197 -19.59 -14.07 2.78
CA ASP A 197 -19.61 -14.74 4.10
C ASP A 197 -18.28 -14.55 4.85
N CYS A 198 -17.14 -14.62 4.16
CA CYS A 198 -15.84 -14.33 4.75
C CYS A 198 -15.74 -12.87 5.22
N GLN A 199 -16.23 -11.93 4.40
CA GLN A 199 -16.23 -10.51 4.74
C GLN A 199 -17.14 -10.20 5.93
N ASP A 200 -18.30 -10.83 6.01
CA ASP A 200 -19.25 -10.61 7.09
C ASP A 200 -18.70 -11.08 8.44
N ILE A 201 -17.97 -12.19 8.46
CA ILE A 201 -17.24 -12.65 9.66
C ILE A 201 -16.20 -11.58 10.06
N VAL A 202 -15.40 -11.09 9.12
CA VAL A 202 -14.37 -10.07 9.38
C VAL A 202 -15.00 -8.78 9.89
N LYS A 203 -16.11 -8.33 9.29
CA LYS A 203 -16.85 -7.14 9.74
C LYS A 203 -17.37 -7.30 11.16
N ALA A 204 -18.09 -8.38 11.44
CA ALA A 204 -18.66 -8.65 12.75
C ALA A 204 -17.59 -8.64 13.86
N LEU A 205 -16.42 -9.22 13.61
CA LEU A 205 -15.31 -9.22 14.57
C LEU A 205 -14.65 -7.83 14.73
N ASN A 206 -14.64 -7.01 13.68
CA ASN A 206 -14.12 -5.64 13.77
C ASN A 206 -15.10 -4.66 14.42
N GLU A 207 -16.41 -4.92 14.34
CA GLU A 207 -17.46 -4.14 14.99
C GLU A 207 -17.53 -4.41 16.49
N ASP A 208 -17.13 -5.59 16.96
CA ASP A 208 -16.96 -5.88 18.38
C ASP A 208 -15.72 -5.17 18.93
N ALA A 209 -15.93 -3.98 19.49
CA ALA A 209 -14.85 -3.14 20.03
C ALA A 209 -14.06 -3.84 21.16
N ALA A 210 -14.74 -4.65 21.99
CA ALA A 210 -14.10 -5.37 23.08
C ALA A 210 -13.17 -6.49 22.54
N PHE A 211 -13.65 -7.24 21.56
CA PHE A 211 -12.88 -8.27 20.88
C PHE A 211 -11.70 -7.65 20.12
N LYS A 212 -11.94 -6.62 19.30
CA LYS A 212 -10.91 -5.88 18.55
C LYS A 212 -9.79 -5.39 19.47
N LYS A 213 -10.15 -4.75 20.59
CA LYS A 213 -9.18 -4.26 21.57
C LYS A 213 -8.41 -5.40 22.25
N ARG A 214 -9.11 -6.44 22.70
CA ARG A 214 -8.53 -7.59 23.39
C ARG A 214 -7.49 -8.33 22.54
N TYR A 215 -7.81 -8.54 21.26
CA TYR A 215 -6.97 -9.29 20.33
C TYR A 215 -6.09 -8.39 19.44
N LYS A 216 -6.08 -7.08 19.68
CA LYS A 216 -5.28 -6.13 18.88
C LYS A 216 -5.48 -6.36 17.37
N LEU A 217 -6.76 -6.36 16.93
CA LEU A 217 -7.09 -6.56 15.55
C LEU A 217 -6.76 -5.33 14.70
N GLY A 218 -6.08 -5.57 13.60
CA GLY A 218 -5.88 -4.63 12.52
C GLY A 218 -6.31 -5.21 11.18
N ALA A 219 -6.32 -4.39 10.16
CA ALA A 219 -6.72 -4.79 8.82
C ALA A 219 -5.70 -4.35 7.78
N VAL A 220 -5.52 -5.18 6.74
CA VAL A 220 -4.79 -4.81 5.53
C VAL A 220 -5.84 -4.49 4.45
N ASN A 221 -6.53 -3.36 4.65
CA ASN A 221 -7.58 -2.91 3.73
C ASN A 221 -6.99 -2.24 2.49
N SER A 222 -7.77 -2.22 1.41
CA SER A 222 -7.49 -1.36 0.24
C SER A 222 -7.46 0.12 0.63
N ILE A 223 -8.10 0.45 1.73
CA ILE A 223 -8.34 1.79 2.26
C ILE A 223 -7.40 2.02 3.45
N ASN A 224 -6.16 2.38 3.14
CA ASN A 224 -5.14 2.82 4.10
C ASN A 224 -4.27 3.84 3.40
N TRP A 225 -4.07 5.02 4.00
CA TRP A 225 -3.30 6.09 3.37
C TRP A 225 -1.88 5.68 3.00
N ALA A 226 -1.21 4.87 3.81
CA ALA A 226 0.14 4.39 3.49
C ALA A 226 0.19 3.58 2.18
N ARG A 227 -0.89 2.84 1.87
CA ARG A 227 -1.01 2.15 0.58
C ARG A 227 -1.22 3.11 -0.58
N ILE A 228 -2.04 4.14 -0.38
CA ILE A 228 -2.29 5.16 -1.39
C ILE A 228 -1.01 5.95 -1.64
N ALA A 229 -0.32 6.39 -0.58
CA ALA A 229 0.95 7.10 -0.70
C ALA A 229 2.01 6.29 -1.48
N ALA A 230 2.15 5.00 -1.21
CA ALA A 230 3.04 4.13 -1.96
C ALA A 230 2.62 3.97 -3.44
N GLN A 231 1.32 4.05 -3.74
CA GLN A 231 0.81 4.02 -5.11
C GLN A 231 1.03 5.36 -5.85
N ILE A 232 0.97 6.48 -5.15
CA ILE A 232 1.31 7.79 -5.72
C ILE A 232 2.71 7.76 -6.36
N VAL A 233 3.64 7.05 -5.76
CA VAL A 233 5.04 6.97 -6.22
C VAL A 233 5.16 6.47 -7.66
N TYR A 234 4.47 5.41 -8.05
CA TYR A 234 4.60 4.89 -9.40
C TYR A 234 3.92 5.77 -10.46
N TYR A 235 2.96 6.58 -10.10
CA TYR A 235 2.43 7.61 -11.00
C TYR A 235 3.46 8.72 -11.21
N PHE A 236 4.11 9.22 -10.15
CA PHE A 236 5.25 10.13 -10.29
C PHE A 236 6.36 9.53 -11.12
N TRP A 237 6.69 8.25 -10.87
CA TRP A 237 7.70 7.54 -11.64
C TRP A 237 7.38 7.53 -13.14
N ALA A 238 6.15 7.19 -13.50
CA ALA A 238 5.71 7.20 -14.89
C ALA A 238 5.76 8.62 -15.48
N CYS A 239 5.24 9.62 -14.78
CA CYS A 239 5.27 11.02 -15.22
C CYS A 239 6.69 11.50 -15.50
N VAL A 240 7.64 11.33 -14.57
CA VAL A 240 9.01 11.83 -14.76
C VAL A 240 9.79 11.07 -15.85
N ARG A 241 9.36 9.87 -16.23
CA ARG A 241 9.97 9.08 -17.32
C ARG A 241 9.37 9.39 -18.68
N VAL A 242 8.05 9.65 -18.76
CA VAL A 242 7.31 9.79 -20.03
C VAL A 242 7.13 11.25 -20.45
N ALA A 243 6.98 12.18 -19.51
CA ALA A 243 6.62 13.58 -19.75
C ALA A 243 7.64 14.40 -20.60
N ARG A 244 8.79 13.83 -20.93
CA ARG A 244 9.82 14.53 -21.73
C ARG A 244 9.40 14.79 -23.19
N GLU A 245 8.50 14.01 -23.73
CA GLU A 245 8.19 14.02 -25.17
C GLU A 245 6.80 14.60 -25.51
N ASN A 246 5.81 14.45 -24.59
CA ASN A 246 4.40 14.65 -24.96
C ASN A 246 3.55 15.44 -23.94
N GLY A 247 4.16 16.14 -22.96
CA GLY A 247 3.40 16.82 -21.92
C GLY A 247 3.01 15.89 -20.76
N GLU A 248 1.93 16.21 -20.05
CA GLU A 248 1.43 15.41 -18.93
C GLU A 248 0.75 14.12 -19.44
N PRO A 249 1.12 12.92 -18.93
CA PRO A 249 0.52 11.68 -19.40
C PRO A 249 -0.87 11.46 -18.81
N ASP A 250 -1.77 10.90 -19.61
CA ASP A 250 -3.02 10.31 -19.15
C ASP A 250 -2.82 8.84 -18.76
N PHE A 251 -3.59 8.39 -17.75
CA PHE A 251 -3.51 7.03 -17.26
C PHE A 251 -4.82 6.26 -17.51
N ALA A 252 -4.72 5.09 -18.15
CA ALA A 252 -5.78 4.12 -18.20
C ALA A 252 -5.59 3.10 -17.07
N VAL A 253 -6.44 3.13 -16.07
CA VAL A 253 -6.28 2.37 -14.82
C VAL A 253 -7.41 1.38 -14.65
N PRO A 254 -7.14 0.05 -14.70
CA PRO A 254 -8.14 -0.94 -14.29
C PRO A 254 -8.40 -0.79 -12.79
N THR A 255 -9.68 -0.71 -12.41
CA THR A 255 -10.02 -0.44 -11.02
C THR A 255 -11.29 -1.15 -10.56
N GLY A 256 -11.39 -1.40 -9.25
CA GLY A 256 -12.58 -1.86 -8.55
C GLY A 256 -12.82 -1.00 -7.31
N ASN A 257 -11.87 -0.98 -6.36
CA ASN A 257 -11.98 -0.24 -5.09
C ASN A 257 -11.54 1.24 -5.19
N PHE A 258 -11.26 1.75 -6.36
CA PHE A 258 -10.85 3.14 -6.64
C PHE A 258 -9.57 3.63 -5.92
N GLY A 259 -8.91 2.82 -5.10
CA GLY A 259 -7.68 3.21 -4.39
C GLY A 259 -6.56 3.62 -5.34
N ASN A 260 -6.41 2.91 -6.46
CA ASN A 260 -5.42 3.20 -7.47
C ASN A 260 -5.72 4.52 -8.21
N ILE A 261 -6.99 4.78 -8.55
CA ILE A 261 -7.42 6.07 -9.14
C ILE A 261 -7.24 7.23 -8.15
N LEU A 262 -7.54 7.02 -6.87
CA LEU A 262 -7.30 8.04 -5.84
C LEU A 262 -5.81 8.42 -5.77
N ALA A 263 -4.92 7.46 -5.95
CA ALA A 263 -3.49 7.73 -5.98
C ALA A 263 -3.08 8.57 -7.20
N ASP A 264 -3.64 8.33 -8.39
CA ASP A 264 -3.45 9.17 -9.58
C ASP A 264 -3.97 10.59 -9.34
N THR A 265 -5.21 10.73 -8.88
CA THR A 265 -5.80 12.05 -8.56
C THR A 265 -4.96 12.81 -7.54
N SER A 266 -4.51 12.12 -6.47
CA SER A 266 -3.64 12.71 -5.45
C SER A 266 -2.31 13.17 -6.03
N GLN A 267 -1.71 12.41 -6.95
CA GLN A 267 -0.47 12.77 -7.63
C GLN A 267 -0.66 14.05 -8.48
N ARG A 268 -1.76 14.17 -9.21
CA ARG A 268 -2.09 15.33 -10.03
C ARG A 268 -2.28 16.59 -9.16
N GLU A 269 -3.04 16.49 -8.09
CA GLU A 269 -3.24 17.56 -7.10
C GLU A 269 -1.90 18.04 -6.50
N TRP A 270 -0.99 17.10 -6.28
CA TRP A 270 0.31 17.38 -5.68
C TRP A 270 1.33 17.97 -6.65
N ALA A 271 1.49 17.36 -7.84
CA ALA A 271 2.57 17.70 -8.75
C ALA A 271 2.32 18.94 -9.61
N PHE A 272 1.05 19.22 -9.97
CA PHE A 272 0.73 20.14 -11.07
C PHE A 272 -0.04 21.39 -10.66
N ARG A 273 -0.49 21.52 -9.41
CA ARG A 273 -1.07 22.79 -8.92
C ARG A 273 -0.06 23.93 -8.73
N SER A 274 1.23 23.68 -8.85
CA SER A 274 2.30 24.68 -8.64
C SER A 274 2.69 25.46 -9.92
N GLY A 275 1.95 25.33 -11.00
CA GLY A 275 2.26 25.92 -12.32
C GLY A 275 1.18 26.84 -12.90
N ALA A 276 0.28 27.40 -12.07
CA ALA A 276 -0.65 28.46 -12.49
C ALA A 276 -0.27 29.79 -11.90
#